data_cde21996e6a350d73a818cbeb7e10e92
#
_entry.id   cde21996e6a350d73a818cbeb7e10e92
#
_cell.length_a   1.000
_cell.length_b   1.000
_cell.length_c   1.000
_cell.angle_alpha   90.00
_cell.angle_beta   90.00
_cell.angle_gamma   90.00
#
_symmetry.space_group_name_H-M   'P 1'
#
loop_
_entity.id
_entity.type
_entity.pdbx_description
1 polymer ?
#
loop_
_entity_poly.entity_id
_entity_poly.type
_entity_poly.pdbx_seq_one_letter_code
_entity_poly.pdbx_strand_id
1 'polypeptide(L)'
;MKKIFIIEDEILIQQSLKKLFERRGYSVDVSASGKTAIDMILVNEYDRIICDLMLQDISGFDVIEESKKKFSPEDISKIFVIMTAYNSPQVLSRANSYQCRLLNKPFEDLDEAMRLMTE
;
A
#
# COMPACT_ATOMS: atom_id res chain seq x y z
N MET A 1 -14.76 -6.34 10.87
CA MET A 1 -13.46 -6.83 10.41
C MET A 1 -12.85 -5.84 9.44
N LYS A 2 -11.61 -5.49 9.66
CA LYS A 2 -10.91 -4.55 8.78
C LYS A 2 -10.44 -5.25 7.52
N LYS A 3 -10.50 -4.54 6.41
CA LYS A 3 -10.10 -5.03 5.10
C LYS A 3 -8.84 -4.30 4.63
N ILE A 4 -7.81 -5.08 4.30
CA ILE A 4 -6.50 -4.61 3.86
C ILE A 4 -6.33 -4.95 2.38
N PHE A 5 -5.79 -4.02 1.60
CA PHE A 5 -5.43 -4.27 0.21
C PHE A 5 -3.92 -4.15 0.08
N ILE A 6 -3.29 -5.17 -0.49
CA ILE A 6 -1.83 -5.21 -0.71
C ILE A 6 -1.55 -5.16 -2.19
N ILE A 7 -0.84 -4.13 -2.63
CA ILE A 7 -0.43 -3.94 -4.03
C ILE A 7 1.08 -4.14 -4.09
N GLU A 8 1.50 -5.31 -4.55
CA GLU A 8 2.89 -5.74 -4.55
C GLU A 8 3.10 -6.77 -5.65
N ASP A 9 4.06 -6.54 -6.54
CA ASP A 9 4.34 -7.44 -7.66
C ASP A 9 5.35 -8.56 -7.31
N GLU A 10 6.08 -8.45 -6.20
CA GLU A 10 6.91 -9.54 -5.69
C GLU A 10 6.02 -10.51 -4.92
N ILE A 11 5.72 -11.65 -5.54
CA ILE A 11 4.72 -12.59 -5.02
C ILE A 11 5.07 -13.11 -3.62
N LEU A 12 6.35 -13.35 -3.34
CA LEU A 12 6.76 -13.83 -2.02
C LEU A 12 6.44 -12.82 -0.92
N ILE A 13 6.70 -11.54 -1.17
CA ILE A 13 6.40 -10.47 -0.21
C ILE A 13 4.89 -10.32 -0.07
N GLN A 14 4.17 -10.28 -1.19
CA GLN A 14 2.71 -10.16 -1.20
C GLN A 14 2.06 -11.26 -0.38
N GLN A 15 2.42 -12.51 -0.63
CA GLN A 15 1.81 -13.65 0.03
C GLN A 15 2.21 -13.76 1.50
N SER A 16 3.43 -13.36 1.85
CA SER A 16 3.88 -13.33 3.24
C SER A 16 3.05 -12.33 4.06
N LEU A 17 2.87 -11.12 3.52
CA LEU A 17 2.06 -10.10 4.19
C LEU A 17 0.60 -10.54 4.30
N LYS A 18 0.05 -11.10 3.22
CA LYS A 18 -1.33 -11.60 3.21
C LYS A 18 -1.57 -12.59 4.34
N LYS A 19 -0.71 -13.61 4.44
CA LYS A 19 -0.85 -14.64 5.48
C LYS A 19 -0.78 -14.07 6.88
N LEU A 20 0.14 -13.13 7.12
CA LEU A 20 0.32 -12.54 8.44
C LEU A 20 -0.89 -11.69 8.84
N PHE A 21 -1.43 -10.89 7.92
CA PHE A 21 -2.63 -10.11 8.20
C PHE A 21 -3.84 -11.01 8.43
N GLU A 22 -4.00 -12.06 7.62
CA GLU A 22 -5.11 -13.00 7.79
C GLU A 22 -5.07 -13.70 9.15
N ARG A 23 -3.88 -14.06 9.62
CA ARG A 23 -3.69 -14.64 10.96
C ARG A 23 -4.12 -13.69 12.06
N ARG A 24 -4.07 -12.38 11.82
CA ARG A 24 -4.49 -11.36 12.78
C ARG A 24 -5.96 -10.97 12.64
N GLY A 25 -6.70 -11.67 11.79
CA GLY A 25 -8.14 -11.49 11.64
C GLY A 25 -8.55 -10.48 10.58
N TYR A 26 -7.63 -10.00 9.74
CA TYR A 26 -7.97 -9.09 8.64
C TYR A 26 -8.43 -9.86 7.42
N SER A 27 -9.36 -9.25 6.68
CA SER A 27 -9.68 -9.68 5.33
C SER A 27 -8.69 -9.02 4.38
N VAL A 28 -8.09 -9.77 3.44
CA VAL A 28 -7.02 -9.26 2.60
C VAL A 28 -7.29 -9.52 1.12
N ASP A 29 -7.27 -8.46 0.32
CA ASP A 29 -7.19 -8.55 -1.14
C ASP A 29 -5.76 -8.24 -1.56
N VAL A 30 -5.34 -8.77 -2.71
CA VAL A 30 -4.01 -8.54 -3.26
C VAL A 30 -4.09 -8.24 -4.75
N SER A 31 -3.10 -7.48 -5.25
CA SER A 31 -2.90 -7.29 -6.67
C SER A 31 -1.41 -7.14 -6.96
N ALA A 32 -0.94 -7.75 -8.04
CA ALA A 32 0.42 -7.56 -8.54
C ALA A 32 0.50 -6.43 -9.58
N SER A 33 -0.64 -5.92 -10.03
CA SER A 33 -0.76 -4.88 -11.06
C SER A 33 -1.34 -3.61 -10.48
N GLY A 34 -0.69 -2.48 -10.74
CA GLY A 34 -1.19 -1.18 -10.32
C GLY A 34 -2.47 -0.79 -11.05
N LYS A 35 -2.57 -1.13 -12.34
CA LYS A 35 -3.79 -0.84 -13.13
C LYS A 35 -4.99 -1.59 -12.60
N THR A 36 -4.83 -2.89 -12.33
CA THR A 36 -5.90 -3.70 -11.73
C THR A 36 -6.25 -3.17 -10.34
N ALA A 37 -5.24 -2.76 -9.57
CA ALA A 37 -5.45 -2.23 -8.24
C ALA A 37 -6.33 -0.98 -8.25
N ILE A 38 -6.15 -0.09 -9.22
CA ILE A 38 -6.98 1.11 -9.36
C ILE A 38 -8.45 0.73 -9.50
N ASP A 39 -8.76 -0.24 -10.36
CA ASP A 39 -10.13 -0.70 -10.56
C ASP A 39 -10.72 -1.28 -9.26
N MET A 40 -9.92 -2.06 -8.54
CA MET A 40 -10.35 -2.65 -7.27
C MET A 40 -10.61 -1.57 -6.21
N ILE A 41 -9.76 -0.56 -6.13
CA ILE A 41 -9.92 0.55 -5.17
C ILE A 41 -11.23 1.31 -5.42
N LEU A 42 -11.55 1.56 -6.69
CA LEU A 42 -12.72 2.36 -7.04
C LEU A 42 -14.05 1.65 -6.72
N VAL A 43 -14.06 0.30 -6.68
CA VAL A 43 -15.30 -0.47 -6.47
C VAL A 43 -15.38 -1.16 -5.11
N ASN A 44 -14.32 -1.16 -4.31
CA ASN A 44 -14.29 -1.79 -2.99
C ASN A 44 -13.97 -0.77 -1.90
N GLU A 45 -14.30 -1.12 -0.66
CA GLU A 45 -13.93 -0.32 0.50
C GLU A 45 -12.79 -1.00 1.25
N TYR A 46 -11.70 -0.26 1.50
CA TYR A 46 -10.55 -0.75 2.22
C TYR A 46 -10.22 0.17 3.39
N ASP A 47 -9.80 -0.41 4.51
CA ASP A 47 -9.35 0.35 5.67
C ASP A 47 -7.90 0.80 5.52
N ARG A 48 -7.10 -0.02 4.83
CA ARG A 48 -5.70 0.30 4.51
C ARG A 48 -5.38 -0.24 3.13
N ILE A 49 -4.58 0.54 2.40
CA ILE A 49 -4.04 0.15 1.09
C ILE A 49 -2.53 0.25 1.20
N ILE A 50 -1.86 -0.90 1.15
CA ILE A 50 -0.41 -1.00 1.28
C ILE A 50 0.14 -1.17 -0.12
N CYS A 51 0.84 -0.16 -0.62
CA CYS A 51 1.21 -0.05 -2.01
C CYS A 51 2.72 0.10 -2.19
N ASP A 52 3.31 -0.79 -2.97
CA ASP A 52 4.70 -0.66 -3.43
C ASP A 52 4.77 0.44 -4.50
N LEU A 53 5.80 1.27 -4.42
CA LEU A 53 6.03 2.30 -5.45
C LEU A 53 6.55 1.72 -6.75
N MET A 54 7.29 0.62 -6.68
CA MET A 54 7.98 0.06 -7.85
C MET A 54 7.22 -1.12 -8.44
N LEU A 55 6.05 -0.84 -9.00
CA LEU A 55 5.27 -1.85 -9.72
C LEU A 55 5.75 -1.92 -11.17
N GLN A 56 5.50 -3.05 -11.85
CA GLN A 56 6.01 -3.26 -13.21
C GLN A 56 5.23 -2.48 -14.26
N ASP A 57 3.93 -2.29 -14.05
CA ASP A 57 3.07 -1.63 -15.06
C ASP A 57 3.00 -0.11 -14.88
N ILE A 58 2.78 0.36 -13.66
CA ILE A 58 2.73 1.78 -13.32
C ILE A 58 3.37 2.01 -11.95
N SER A 59 3.66 3.26 -11.62
CA SER A 59 4.16 3.61 -10.30
C SER A 59 3.06 3.53 -9.24
N GLY A 60 3.42 3.22 -8.01
CA GLY A 60 2.50 3.33 -6.87
C GLY A 60 1.96 4.75 -6.70
N PHE A 61 2.72 5.77 -7.08
CA PHE A 61 2.22 7.15 -7.08
C PHE A 61 1.08 7.34 -8.08
N ASP A 62 1.11 6.65 -9.22
CA ASP A 62 0.02 6.70 -10.18
C ASP A 62 -1.25 6.11 -9.60
N VAL A 63 -1.12 5.05 -8.79
CA VAL A 63 -2.26 4.45 -8.09
C VAL A 63 -2.87 5.47 -7.13
N ILE A 64 -2.06 6.20 -6.38
CA ILE A 64 -2.54 7.22 -5.45
C ILE A 64 -3.24 8.36 -6.22
N GLU A 65 -2.64 8.83 -7.32
CA GLU A 65 -3.23 9.92 -8.13
C GLU A 65 -4.61 9.53 -8.68
N GLU A 66 -4.73 8.31 -9.21
CA GLU A 66 -6.03 7.84 -9.71
C GLU A 66 -7.05 7.65 -8.59
N SER A 67 -6.58 7.33 -7.38
CA SER A 67 -7.46 7.16 -6.22
C SER A 67 -8.08 8.48 -5.74
N LYS A 68 -7.57 9.62 -6.18
CA LYS A 68 -8.16 10.93 -5.90
C LYS A 68 -9.56 11.08 -6.45
N LYS A 69 -9.96 10.25 -7.42
CA LYS A 69 -11.34 10.20 -7.92
C LYS A 69 -12.32 9.75 -6.83
N LYS A 70 -11.85 9.07 -5.81
CA LYS A 70 -12.67 8.52 -4.73
C LYS A 70 -12.36 9.15 -3.38
N PHE A 71 -11.10 9.43 -3.11
CA PHE A 71 -10.62 9.84 -1.80
C PHE A 71 -10.17 11.30 -1.77
N SER A 72 -10.49 11.99 -0.66
CA SER A 72 -9.92 13.29 -0.35
C SER A 72 -8.43 13.16 0.02
N PRO A 73 -7.66 14.26 0.01
CA PRO A 73 -6.28 14.21 0.51
C PRO A 73 -6.16 13.67 1.94
N GLU A 74 -7.12 14.00 2.81
CA GLU A 74 -7.14 13.49 4.17
C GLU A 74 -7.33 11.99 4.21
N ASP A 75 -8.25 11.45 3.41
CA ASP A 75 -8.48 10.01 3.30
C ASP A 75 -7.24 9.29 2.80
N ILE A 76 -6.59 9.83 1.77
CA ILE A 76 -5.36 9.26 1.21
C ILE A 76 -4.28 9.17 2.29
N SER A 77 -4.10 10.21 3.08
CA SER A 77 -3.08 10.22 4.13
C SER A 77 -3.30 9.15 5.19
N LYS A 78 -4.55 8.77 5.43
CA LYS A 78 -4.91 7.76 6.44
C LYS A 78 -4.93 6.35 5.89
N ILE A 79 -5.40 6.18 4.65
CA ILE A 79 -5.65 4.86 4.06
C ILE A 79 -4.40 4.26 3.44
N PHE A 80 -3.61 5.07 2.72
CA PHE A 80 -2.44 4.58 2.00
C PHE A 80 -1.21 4.47 2.89
N VAL A 81 -0.52 3.34 2.75
CA VAL A 81 0.82 3.12 3.30
C VAL A 81 1.72 2.77 2.12
N ILE A 82 2.81 3.49 1.97
CA ILE A 82 3.72 3.32 0.84
C ILE A 82 4.87 2.42 1.27
N MET A 83 5.19 1.42 0.45
CA MET A 83 6.38 0.58 0.62
C MET A 83 7.35 0.88 -0.50
N THR A 84 8.64 0.97 -0.19
CA THR A 84 9.65 1.12 -1.22
C THR A 84 11.01 0.58 -0.78
N ALA A 85 11.71 -0.05 -1.72
CA ALA A 85 13.13 -0.41 -1.56
C ALA A 85 14.03 0.74 -2.01
N TYR A 86 13.47 1.82 -2.54
CA TYR A 86 14.21 2.90 -3.15
C TYR A 86 13.86 4.25 -2.52
N ASN A 87 14.87 4.87 -1.90
CA ASN A 87 14.73 6.12 -1.15
C ASN A 87 15.57 7.25 -1.76
N SER A 88 15.11 7.82 -2.88
CA SER A 88 15.72 9.06 -3.36
C SER A 88 15.07 10.24 -2.64
N PRO A 89 15.75 11.41 -2.58
CA PRO A 89 15.11 12.62 -2.05
C PRO A 89 13.82 12.99 -2.75
N GLN A 90 13.72 12.75 -4.06
CA GLN A 90 12.52 13.00 -4.86
C GLN A 90 11.36 12.08 -4.44
N VAL A 91 11.65 10.79 -4.21
CA VAL A 91 10.64 9.84 -3.76
C VAL A 91 10.13 10.22 -2.36
N LEU A 92 11.04 10.53 -1.44
CA LEU A 92 10.65 10.94 -0.09
C LEU A 92 9.81 12.21 -0.09
N SER A 93 10.21 13.19 -0.89
CA SER A 93 9.48 14.46 -0.99
C SER A 93 8.07 14.24 -1.52
N ARG A 94 7.92 13.42 -2.56
CA ARG A 94 6.61 13.14 -3.15
C ARG A 94 5.72 12.35 -2.18
N ALA A 95 6.28 11.33 -1.51
CA ALA A 95 5.54 10.57 -0.51
C ALA A 95 5.06 11.49 0.63
N ASN A 96 5.92 12.39 1.09
CA ASN A 96 5.57 13.35 2.13
C ASN A 96 4.45 14.30 1.69
N SER A 97 4.38 14.63 0.40
CA SER A 97 3.32 15.51 -0.11
C SER A 97 1.92 14.92 0.06
N TYR A 98 1.81 13.58 0.11
CA TYR A 98 0.54 12.89 0.38
C TYR A 98 0.29 12.69 1.86
N GLN A 99 1.30 12.95 2.71
CA GLN A 99 1.27 12.70 4.16
C GLN A 99 1.00 11.23 4.51
N CYS A 100 1.35 10.32 3.62
CA CYS A 100 1.23 8.89 3.82
C CYS A 100 2.43 8.36 4.61
N ARG A 101 2.21 7.27 5.35
CA ARG A 101 3.32 6.52 5.94
C ARG A 101 4.15 5.90 4.84
N LEU A 102 5.47 5.90 5.05
CA LEU A 102 6.41 5.28 4.13
C LEU A 102 7.24 4.27 4.91
N LEU A 103 7.26 3.04 4.43
CA LEU A 103 8.05 1.96 5.00
C LEU A 103 9.09 1.48 4.00
N ASN A 104 10.29 1.26 4.49
CA ASN A 104 11.40 0.80 3.65
C ASN A 104 11.45 -0.72 3.60
N LYS A 105 11.69 -1.25 2.40
CA LYS A 105 11.98 -2.67 2.19
C LYS A 105 13.49 -2.87 2.10
N PRO A 106 14.03 -4.01 2.52
CA PRO A 106 13.35 -5.13 3.17
C PRO A 106 12.94 -4.78 4.60
N PHE A 107 11.91 -5.44 5.09
CA PHE A 107 11.46 -5.25 6.48
C PHE A 107 12.37 -6.02 7.42
N GLU A 108 13.06 -5.32 8.31
CA GLU A 108 13.93 -5.94 9.30
C GLU A 108 13.13 -6.61 10.41
N ASP A 109 12.05 -5.96 10.82
CA ASP A 109 11.11 -6.47 11.82
C ASP A 109 9.73 -6.46 11.20
N LEU A 110 9.24 -7.64 10.82
CA LEU A 110 7.97 -7.77 10.12
C LEU A 110 6.78 -7.42 11.02
N ASP A 111 6.87 -7.74 12.32
CA ASP A 111 5.81 -7.38 13.27
C ASP A 111 5.70 -5.87 13.42
N GLU A 112 6.83 -5.18 13.51
CA GLU A 112 6.86 -3.72 13.58
C GLU A 112 6.30 -3.09 12.30
N ALA A 113 6.69 -3.63 11.13
CA ALA A 113 6.18 -3.15 9.85
C ALA A 113 4.66 -3.28 9.81
N MET A 114 4.11 -4.41 10.21
CA MET A 114 2.67 -4.65 10.23
C MET A 114 1.95 -3.72 11.20
N ARG A 115 2.56 -3.45 12.36
CA ARG A 115 2.02 -2.50 13.32
C ARG A 115 1.89 -1.11 12.70
N LEU A 116 2.93 -0.66 12.02
CA LEU A 116 2.94 0.64 11.34
C LEU A 116 1.94 0.70 10.18
N MET A 117 1.73 -0.41 9.49
CA MET A 117 0.76 -0.48 8.39
C MET A 117 -0.68 -0.34 8.85
N THR A 118 -0.98 -0.73 10.08
CA THR A 118 -2.36 -0.78 10.59
C THR A 118 -2.66 0.28 11.63
N GLU A 119 -1.65 0.96 12.10
CA GLU A 119 -1.78 2.03 13.11
C GLU A 119 -2.36 3.38 12.57
#